data_b6dc2c4803d0a8d771cf4f28d381162b
#
_entry.id   b6dc2c4803d0a8d771cf4f28d381162b
#
_cell.length_a   1.000
_cell.length_b   1.000
_cell.length_c   1.000
_cell.angle_alpha   90.00
_cell.angle_beta   90.00
_cell.angle_gamma   90.00
#
_symmetry.space_group_name_H-M   'P 1'
#
loop_
_entity.id
_entity.type
_entity.pdbx_description
1 polymer ?
#
loop_
_entity_poly.entity_id
_entity_poly.type
_entity_poly.pdbx_seq_one_letter_code
_entity_poly.pdbx_strand_id
1 'polypeptide(L)'
;IELQNVTKDFGEGEGQIHAVHDISLTIEDGEIFGIIGLSGAGKSTLVRCINLLERPTSGSVIVDGKDLTKLPQKELLLIRRSIGMIFQGFNLLAQRTVLQNVCYPLEIAGWKKKESVERAMELLSVVGLADRAKAYPSQLSGGQKQRVAIARALATKPRYLLCDEATSALDPTTTQSILSLLKEINRTMGVTVIVITHEMRVIDQICDRVAVIDRGQIAELGAVSQVFTNPQSKIARELILPGVSIAPVFTPGGKRIRLAFNGETTRHPVVASLIMECQAPVNIVSAD
;
A
#
# COMPACT_ATOMS: atom_id res chain seq x y z
N ILE A 1 -9.73 2.13 -11.06
CA ILE A 1 -10.09 3.30 -10.23
C ILE A 1 -9.48 4.53 -10.86
N GLU A 2 -10.25 5.62 -10.93
CA GLU A 2 -9.79 6.89 -11.46
C GLU A 2 -10.13 8.03 -10.50
N LEU A 3 -9.15 8.84 -10.18
CA LEU A 3 -9.29 10.08 -9.41
C LEU A 3 -9.13 11.25 -10.35
N GLN A 4 -10.04 12.22 -10.30
CA GLN A 4 -10.04 13.42 -11.15
C GLN A 4 -10.06 14.67 -10.26
N ASN A 5 -8.92 15.37 -10.19
CA ASN A 5 -8.72 16.62 -9.46
C ASN A 5 -9.23 16.55 -8.00
N VAL A 6 -8.96 15.41 -7.33
CA VAL A 6 -9.45 15.16 -5.96
C VAL A 6 -8.73 16.06 -4.99
N THR A 7 -9.51 16.84 -4.24
CA THR A 7 -9.04 17.70 -3.15
C THR A 7 -9.82 17.37 -1.88
N LYS A 8 -9.11 17.33 -0.75
CA LYS A 8 -9.71 17.18 0.57
C LYS A 8 -9.08 18.13 1.57
N ASP A 9 -9.93 18.99 2.09
CA ASP A 9 -9.61 19.97 3.11
C ASP A 9 -10.33 19.63 4.42
N PHE A 10 -9.68 19.93 5.54
CA PHE A 10 -10.25 19.84 6.88
C PHE A 10 -10.18 21.21 7.56
N GLY A 11 -11.22 21.54 8.33
CA GLY A 11 -11.36 22.82 8.99
C GLY A 11 -11.83 23.93 8.05
N GLU A 12 -11.98 25.14 8.59
CA GLU A 12 -12.38 26.34 7.87
C GLU A 12 -11.50 27.54 8.27
N GLY A 13 -11.35 28.54 7.40
CA GLY A 13 -10.60 29.77 7.66
C GLY A 13 -9.09 29.55 7.81
N GLU A 14 -8.44 30.33 8.69
CA GLU A 14 -6.97 30.30 8.89
C GLU A 14 -6.42 28.97 9.42
N GLY A 15 -7.29 28.06 9.92
CA GLY A 15 -6.92 26.72 10.41
C GLY A 15 -7.15 25.60 9.38
N GLN A 16 -7.45 25.92 8.13
CA GLN A 16 -7.71 24.92 7.08
C GLN A 16 -6.45 24.11 6.75
N ILE A 17 -6.60 22.78 6.76
CA ILE A 17 -5.52 21.83 6.40
C ILE A 17 -5.85 21.21 5.06
N HIS A 18 -5.01 21.46 4.06
CA HIS A 18 -5.08 20.84 2.73
C HIS A 18 -4.43 19.45 2.81
N ALA A 19 -5.22 18.41 3.12
CA ALA A 19 -4.69 17.07 3.28
C ALA A 19 -4.43 16.35 1.95
N VAL A 20 -5.24 16.65 0.92
CA VAL A 20 -5.10 16.19 -0.47
C VAL A 20 -5.42 17.37 -1.38
N HIS A 21 -4.60 17.62 -2.37
CA HIS A 21 -4.75 18.77 -3.24
C HIS A 21 -4.55 18.41 -4.71
N ASP A 22 -5.62 18.53 -5.50
CA ASP A 22 -5.64 18.36 -6.95
C ASP A 22 -5.00 17.04 -7.46
N ILE A 23 -5.34 15.93 -6.81
CA ILE A 23 -4.82 14.62 -7.22
C ILE A 23 -5.64 14.04 -8.37
N SER A 24 -4.95 13.80 -9.50
CA SER A 24 -5.45 13.02 -10.63
C SER A 24 -4.58 11.77 -10.80
N LEU A 25 -5.21 10.59 -10.78
CA LEU A 25 -4.52 9.30 -10.75
C LEU A 25 -5.42 8.21 -11.33
N THR A 26 -4.85 7.35 -12.17
CA THR A 26 -5.51 6.12 -12.64
C THR A 26 -4.79 4.89 -12.10
N ILE A 27 -5.55 3.98 -11.51
CA ILE A 27 -5.10 2.68 -11.02
C ILE A 27 -5.78 1.63 -11.91
N GLU A 28 -4.96 0.84 -12.59
CA GLU A 28 -5.42 -0.16 -13.55
C GLU A 28 -5.99 -1.41 -12.87
N ASP A 29 -6.87 -2.12 -13.55
CA ASP A 29 -7.43 -3.36 -13.04
C ASP A 29 -6.36 -4.46 -12.95
N GLY A 30 -6.30 -5.12 -11.80
CA GLY A 30 -5.40 -6.25 -11.57
C GLY A 30 -3.96 -5.86 -11.19
N GLU A 31 -3.59 -4.57 -11.19
CA GLU A 31 -2.25 -4.15 -10.72
C GLU A 31 -2.14 -4.12 -9.19
N ILE A 32 -0.92 -4.17 -8.69
CA ILE A 32 -0.59 -3.82 -7.32
C ILE A 32 0.02 -2.41 -7.35
N PHE A 33 -0.75 -1.44 -6.88
CA PHE A 33 -0.39 -0.03 -6.91
C PHE A 33 0.09 0.47 -5.56
N GLY A 34 1.25 1.13 -5.52
CA GLY A 34 1.84 1.70 -4.31
C GLY A 34 1.54 3.18 -4.12
N ILE A 35 1.30 3.61 -2.90
CA ILE A 35 1.21 5.03 -2.50
C ILE A 35 2.20 5.25 -1.36
N ILE A 36 3.23 6.06 -1.59
CA ILE A 36 4.28 6.36 -0.62
C ILE A 36 4.36 7.85 -0.32
N GLY A 37 5.01 8.20 0.76
CA GLY A 37 5.25 9.58 1.19
C GLY A 37 5.55 9.65 2.68
N LEU A 38 6.01 10.79 3.16
CA LEU A 38 6.29 11.01 4.57
C LEU A 38 5.03 10.90 5.43
N SER A 39 5.21 10.77 6.75
CA SER A 39 4.09 10.87 7.68
C SER A 39 3.39 12.23 7.52
N GLY A 40 2.05 12.23 7.51
CA GLY A 40 1.27 13.46 7.28
C GLY A 40 1.19 13.94 5.82
N ALA A 41 1.78 13.24 4.84
CA ALA A 41 1.72 13.64 3.42
C ALA A 41 0.32 13.54 2.78
N GLY A 42 -0.70 13.01 3.47
CA GLY A 42 -2.07 12.88 2.94
C GLY A 42 -2.45 11.48 2.46
N LYS A 43 -1.56 10.49 2.52
CA LYS A 43 -1.78 9.13 1.99
C LYS A 43 -3.05 8.44 2.50
N SER A 44 -3.23 8.34 3.81
CA SER A 44 -4.40 7.69 4.42
C SER A 44 -5.69 8.48 4.14
N THR A 45 -5.61 9.82 4.03
CA THR A 45 -6.74 10.65 3.61
C THR A 45 -7.13 10.33 2.16
N LEU A 46 -6.15 10.23 1.25
CA LEU A 46 -6.38 9.89 -0.15
C LEU A 46 -7.10 8.54 -0.27
N VAL A 47 -6.63 7.52 0.46
CA VAL A 47 -7.27 6.19 0.45
C VAL A 47 -8.68 6.22 1.01
N ARG A 48 -8.92 6.99 2.06
CA ARG A 48 -10.27 7.19 2.59
C ARG A 48 -11.17 7.96 1.61
N CYS A 49 -10.60 8.79 0.74
CA CYS A 49 -11.33 9.39 -0.38
C CYS A 49 -11.67 8.35 -1.45
N ILE A 50 -10.79 7.40 -1.76
CA ILE A 50 -11.04 6.35 -2.78
C ILE A 50 -12.31 5.54 -2.43
N ASN A 51 -12.52 5.18 -1.17
CA ASN A 51 -13.72 4.45 -0.74
C ASN A 51 -14.82 5.35 -0.17
N LEU A 52 -14.69 6.67 -0.31
CA LEU A 52 -15.60 7.70 0.23
C LEU A 52 -15.84 7.58 1.75
N LEU A 53 -14.95 6.97 2.54
CA LEU A 53 -14.96 7.12 4.00
C LEU A 53 -14.76 8.59 4.40
N GLU A 54 -13.90 9.28 3.63
CA GLU A 54 -13.80 10.73 3.61
C GLU A 54 -14.32 11.24 2.27
N ARG A 55 -15.33 12.07 2.28
CA ARG A 55 -15.84 12.68 1.05
C ARG A 55 -14.89 13.78 0.60
N PRO A 56 -14.39 13.78 -0.65
CA PRO A 56 -13.61 14.89 -1.19
C PRO A 56 -14.32 16.24 -1.04
N THR A 57 -13.56 17.30 -0.86
CA THR A 57 -14.07 18.68 -0.91
C THR A 57 -14.42 19.08 -2.35
N SER A 58 -13.60 18.61 -3.30
CA SER A 58 -13.84 18.78 -4.75
C SER A 58 -13.20 17.62 -5.53
N GLY A 59 -13.52 17.55 -6.83
CA GLY A 59 -13.08 16.48 -7.72
C GLY A 59 -13.99 15.27 -7.69
N SER A 60 -13.63 14.23 -8.42
CA SER A 60 -14.42 13.00 -8.62
C SER A 60 -13.59 11.77 -8.33
N VAL A 61 -14.25 10.74 -7.75
CA VAL A 61 -13.70 9.40 -7.54
C VAL A 61 -14.54 8.43 -8.37
N ILE A 62 -13.94 7.85 -9.39
CA ILE A 62 -14.62 6.97 -10.34
C ILE A 62 -14.14 5.53 -10.10
N VAL A 63 -15.08 4.63 -9.86
CA VAL A 63 -14.84 3.20 -9.68
C VAL A 63 -15.77 2.45 -10.62
N ASP A 64 -15.22 1.59 -11.47
CA ASP A 64 -15.98 0.84 -12.50
C ASP A 64 -16.84 1.78 -13.39
N GLY A 65 -16.31 2.96 -13.76
CA GLY A 65 -17.00 3.96 -14.57
C GLY A 65 -18.09 4.75 -13.84
N LYS A 66 -18.26 4.57 -12.52
CA LYS A 66 -19.25 5.28 -11.71
C LYS A 66 -18.58 6.31 -10.81
N ASP A 67 -19.01 7.56 -10.90
CA ASP A 67 -18.54 8.63 -10.00
C ASP A 67 -19.20 8.47 -8.61
N LEU A 68 -18.40 7.99 -7.65
CA LEU A 68 -18.88 7.72 -6.29
C LEU A 68 -19.32 9.01 -5.57
N THR A 69 -18.75 10.15 -5.93
CA THR A 69 -19.05 11.44 -5.28
C THR A 69 -20.48 11.91 -5.55
N LYS A 70 -21.10 11.42 -6.62
CA LYS A 70 -22.47 11.76 -7.04
C LYS A 70 -23.52 10.74 -6.62
N LEU A 71 -23.08 9.60 -6.07
CA LEU A 71 -24.01 8.52 -5.75
C LEU A 71 -24.79 8.78 -4.46
N PRO A 72 -26.07 8.37 -4.42
CA PRO A 72 -26.82 8.31 -3.18
C PRO A 72 -26.25 7.25 -2.23
N GLN A 73 -26.44 7.45 -0.93
CA GLN A 73 -25.86 6.61 0.12
C GLN A 73 -26.13 5.11 -0.07
N LYS A 74 -27.32 4.73 -0.54
CA LYS A 74 -27.67 3.31 -0.77
C LYS A 74 -26.79 2.67 -1.85
N GLU A 75 -26.55 3.35 -2.95
CA GLU A 75 -25.72 2.86 -4.05
C GLU A 75 -24.23 2.84 -3.64
N LEU A 76 -23.77 3.86 -2.92
CA LEU A 76 -22.42 3.91 -2.38
C LEU A 76 -22.14 2.71 -1.47
N LEU A 77 -23.09 2.31 -0.60
CA LEU A 77 -22.93 1.12 0.25
C LEU A 77 -22.81 -0.18 -0.56
N LEU A 78 -23.47 -0.27 -1.72
CA LEU A 78 -23.33 -1.42 -2.60
C LEU A 78 -21.94 -1.48 -3.25
N ILE A 79 -21.45 -0.34 -3.74
CA ILE A 79 -20.11 -0.27 -4.36
C ILE A 79 -19.01 -0.53 -3.32
N ARG A 80 -19.16 -0.06 -2.09
CA ARG A 80 -18.22 -0.37 -1.00
C ARG A 80 -18.05 -1.85 -0.73
N ARG A 81 -19.01 -2.72 -1.11
CA ARG A 81 -18.85 -4.18 -1.02
C ARG A 81 -17.82 -4.71 -2.01
N SER A 82 -17.56 -3.99 -3.11
CA SER A 82 -16.52 -4.34 -4.08
C SER A 82 -15.14 -3.78 -3.69
N ILE A 83 -15.03 -3.03 -2.59
CA ILE A 83 -13.81 -2.44 -2.09
C ILE A 83 -13.54 -3.01 -0.68
N GLY A 84 -12.60 -3.95 -0.57
CA GLY A 84 -12.12 -4.43 0.71
C GLY A 84 -11.12 -3.44 1.31
N MET A 85 -11.06 -3.34 2.65
CA MET A 85 -10.08 -2.49 3.32
C MET A 85 -9.40 -3.23 4.47
N ILE A 86 -8.08 -3.15 4.49
CA ILE A 86 -7.21 -3.62 5.56
C ILE A 86 -6.63 -2.39 6.25
N PHE A 87 -6.84 -2.28 7.56
CA PHE A 87 -6.43 -1.14 8.37
C PHE A 87 -5.13 -1.45 9.12
N GLN A 88 -4.38 -0.44 9.44
CA GLN A 88 -3.14 -0.49 10.21
C GLN A 88 -3.28 -1.26 11.54
N GLY A 89 -4.38 -1.11 12.26
CA GLY A 89 -4.62 -1.72 13.57
C GLY A 89 -5.38 -3.06 13.54
N PHE A 90 -5.40 -3.82 12.43
CA PHE A 90 -6.19 -5.05 12.21
C PHE A 90 -7.71 -4.85 12.34
N ASN A 91 -8.18 -4.08 13.29
CA ASN A 91 -9.58 -3.75 13.59
C ASN A 91 -10.50 -4.98 13.67
N LEU A 92 -9.99 -6.06 14.29
CA LEU A 92 -10.78 -7.27 14.52
C LEU A 92 -11.76 -7.05 15.68
N LEU A 93 -12.94 -7.62 15.54
CA LEU A 93 -13.97 -7.63 16.57
C LEU A 93 -13.53 -8.58 17.69
N ALA A 94 -13.08 -8.03 18.83
CA ALA A 94 -12.46 -8.77 19.92
C ALA A 94 -13.39 -9.82 20.54
N GLN A 95 -14.69 -9.58 20.54
CA GLN A 95 -15.72 -10.47 21.10
C GLN A 95 -16.22 -11.52 20.10
N ARG A 96 -15.71 -11.53 18.88
CA ARG A 96 -16.06 -12.51 17.84
C ARG A 96 -14.86 -13.43 17.56
N THR A 97 -15.16 -14.70 17.28
CA THR A 97 -14.14 -15.65 16.84
C THR A 97 -13.56 -15.23 15.47
N VAL A 98 -12.45 -15.87 15.06
CA VAL A 98 -11.84 -15.71 13.75
C VAL A 98 -12.87 -15.92 12.63
N LEU A 99 -13.59 -17.04 12.66
CA LEU A 99 -14.66 -17.32 11.69
C LEU A 99 -15.73 -16.22 11.67
N GLN A 100 -16.19 -15.79 12.83
CA GLN A 100 -17.20 -14.76 12.96
C GLN A 100 -16.73 -13.37 12.47
N ASN A 101 -15.43 -13.07 12.62
CA ASN A 101 -14.82 -11.87 12.05
C ASN A 101 -14.88 -11.89 10.52
N VAL A 102 -14.57 -13.04 9.89
CA VAL A 102 -14.61 -13.17 8.43
C VAL A 102 -16.05 -13.23 7.91
N CYS A 103 -16.99 -13.82 8.65
CA CYS A 103 -18.42 -13.82 8.29
C CYS A 103 -19.08 -12.42 8.38
N TYR A 104 -18.54 -11.51 9.19
CA TYR A 104 -19.19 -10.25 9.52
C TYR A 104 -19.56 -9.37 8.29
N PRO A 105 -18.68 -9.16 7.30
CA PRO A 105 -19.05 -8.43 6.09
C PRO A 105 -20.16 -9.12 5.27
N LEU A 106 -20.19 -10.44 5.30
CA LEU A 106 -21.21 -11.23 4.61
C LEU A 106 -22.57 -11.12 5.30
N GLU A 107 -22.58 -11.10 6.64
CA GLU A 107 -23.78 -10.85 7.45
C GLU A 107 -24.39 -9.48 7.10
N ILE A 108 -23.55 -8.42 7.04
CA ILE A 108 -23.99 -7.07 6.64
C ILE A 108 -24.48 -7.05 5.19
N ALA A 109 -23.85 -7.84 4.31
CA ALA A 109 -24.26 -7.97 2.91
C ALA A 109 -25.56 -8.76 2.72
N GLY A 110 -26.11 -9.38 3.77
CA GLY A 110 -27.36 -10.14 3.74
C GLY A 110 -27.22 -11.58 3.23
N TRP A 111 -26.01 -12.16 3.28
CA TRP A 111 -25.79 -13.55 2.89
C TRP A 111 -26.42 -14.52 3.88
N LYS A 112 -26.87 -15.67 3.40
CA LYS A 112 -27.34 -16.75 4.29
C LYS A 112 -26.22 -17.28 5.16
N LYS A 113 -26.53 -17.61 6.40
CA LYS A 113 -25.54 -18.07 7.40
C LYS A 113 -24.67 -19.23 6.90
N LYS A 114 -25.27 -20.23 6.22
CA LYS A 114 -24.55 -21.39 5.69
C LYS A 114 -23.53 -20.94 4.63
N GLU A 115 -23.94 -20.15 3.66
CA GLU A 115 -23.07 -19.63 2.59
C GLU A 115 -21.94 -18.74 3.16
N SER A 116 -22.24 -17.92 4.18
CA SER A 116 -21.25 -17.09 4.87
C SER A 116 -20.18 -17.93 5.57
N VAL A 117 -20.59 -19.02 6.23
CA VAL A 117 -19.64 -19.93 6.92
C VAL A 117 -18.76 -20.68 5.91
N GLU A 118 -19.35 -21.20 4.84
CA GLU A 118 -18.61 -21.88 3.76
C GLU A 118 -17.56 -20.95 3.13
N ARG A 119 -17.98 -19.73 2.76
CA ARG A 119 -17.08 -18.72 2.18
C ARG A 119 -15.98 -18.30 3.16
N ALA A 120 -16.31 -18.09 4.44
CA ALA A 120 -15.36 -17.71 5.45
C ALA A 120 -14.32 -18.82 5.70
N MET A 121 -14.73 -20.09 5.72
CA MET A 121 -13.81 -21.22 5.86
C MET A 121 -12.88 -21.38 4.66
N GLU A 122 -13.40 -21.18 3.45
CA GLU A 122 -12.58 -21.12 2.22
C GLU A 122 -11.46 -20.07 2.36
N LEU A 123 -11.81 -18.84 2.75
CA LEU A 123 -10.84 -17.76 2.92
C LEU A 123 -9.87 -18.00 4.07
N LEU A 124 -10.32 -18.61 5.17
CA LEU A 124 -9.43 -19.00 6.26
C LEU A 124 -8.44 -20.07 5.81
N SER A 125 -8.82 -20.95 4.90
CA SER A 125 -7.89 -21.91 4.27
C SER A 125 -6.87 -21.20 3.39
N VAL A 126 -7.29 -20.23 2.57
CA VAL A 126 -6.40 -19.41 1.72
C VAL A 126 -5.33 -18.69 2.56
N VAL A 127 -5.71 -18.13 3.73
CA VAL A 127 -4.76 -17.44 4.61
C VAL A 127 -4.04 -18.37 5.60
N GLY A 128 -4.28 -19.70 5.55
CA GLY A 128 -3.62 -20.70 6.38
C GLY A 128 -4.06 -20.69 7.85
N LEU A 129 -5.34 -20.39 8.14
CA LEU A 129 -5.89 -20.27 9.50
C LEU A 129 -7.21 -21.06 9.70
N ALA A 130 -7.48 -22.07 8.88
CA ALA A 130 -8.70 -22.87 9.00
C ALA A 130 -8.80 -23.59 10.38
N ASP A 131 -7.67 -24.05 10.94
CA ASP A 131 -7.56 -24.66 12.26
C ASP A 131 -7.84 -23.68 13.41
N ARG A 132 -7.75 -22.38 13.17
CA ARG A 132 -7.97 -21.29 14.12
C ARG A 132 -9.36 -20.66 14.06
N ALA A 133 -10.28 -21.22 13.28
CA ALA A 133 -11.63 -20.65 13.06
C ALA A 133 -12.40 -20.34 14.35
N LYS A 134 -12.21 -21.14 15.41
CA LYS A 134 -12.87 -20.96 16.71
C LYS A 134 -12.10 -20.09 17.70
N ALA A 135 -10.86 -19.70 17.39
CA ALA A 135 -10.04 -18.86 18.26
C ALA A 135 -10.58 -17.42 18.30
N TYR A 136 -10.25 -16.68 19.34
CA TYR A 136 -10.51 -15.25 19.47
C TYR A 136 -9.28 -14.43 19.09
N PRO A 137 -9.43 -13.16 18.68
CA PRO A 137 -8.30 -12.30 18.33
C PRO A 137 -7.21 -12.20 19.41
N SER A 138 -7.56 -12.26 20.69
CA SER A 138 -6.61 -12.26 21.80
C SER A 138 -5.66 -13.47 21.84
N GLN A 139 -6.03 -14.55 21.16
CA GLN A 139 -5.26 -15.80 21.09
C GLN A 139 -4.35 -15.88 19.85
N LEU A 140 -4.29 -14.82 19.06
CA LEU A 140 -3.56 -14.77 17.79
C LEU A 140 -2.31 -13.88 17.89
N SER A 141 -1.25 -14.28 17.18
CA SER A 141 -0.10 -13.39 16.90
C SER A 141 -0.49 -12.22 16.00
N GLY A 142 0.35 -11.19 15.92
CA GLY A 142 0.14 -10.05 15.01
C GLY A 142 -0.06 -10.47 13.56
N GLY A 143 0.81 -11.34 13.04
CA GLY A 143 0.69 -11.87 11.67
C GLY A 143 -0.58 -12.69 11.45
N GLN A 144 -1.01 -13.50 12.45
CA GLN A 144 -2.28 -14.21 12.36
C GLN A 144 -3.48 -13.25 12.35
N LYS A 145 -3.47 -12.20 13.18
CA LYS A 145 -4.50 -11.15 13.15
C LYS A 145 -4.58 -10.47 11.78
N GLN A 146 -3.43 -10.19 11.16
CA GLN A 146 -3.36 -9.60 9.83
C GLN A 146 -3.95 -10.53 8.77
N ARG A 147 -3.62 -11.82 8.80
CA ARG A 147 -4.21 -12.82 7.90
C ARG A 147 -5.73 -12.91 8.05
N VAL A 148 -6.28 -12.82 9.28
CA VAL A 148 -7.73 -12.74 9.50
C VAL A 148 -8.32 -11.45 8.93
N ALA A 149 -7.64 -10.30 9.08
CA ALA A 149 -8.08 -9.03 8.51
C ALA A 149 -8.11 -9.08 6.96
N ILE A 150 -7.12 -9.74 6.34
CA ILE A 150 -7.10 -10.00 4.89
C ILE A 150 -8.29 -10.89 4.49
N ALA A 151 -8.49 -12.02 5.15
CA ALA A 151 -9.61 -12.92 4.86
C ALA A 151 -10.97 -12.19 4.99
N ARG A 152 -11.14 -11.37 6.03
CA ARG A 152 -12.34 -10.54 6.23
C ARG A 152 -12.53 -9.53 5.11
N ALA A 153 -11.46 -8.86 4.66
CA ALA A 153 -11.54 -7.90 3.57
C ALA A 153 -11.92 -8.55 2.23
N LEU A 154 -11.54 -9.81 2.02
CA LEU A 154 -11.87 -10.60 0.82
C LEU A 154 -13.25 -11.28 0.86
N ALA A 155 -13.96 -11.23 1.98
CA ALA A 155 -15.18 -11.98 2.21
C ALA A 155 -16.26 -11.71 1.13
N THR A 156 -16.51 -10.43 0.82
CA THR A 156 -17.52 -9.98 -0.14
C THR A 156 -17.12 -10.14 -1.61
N LYS A 157 -16.00 -10.81 -1.91
CA LYS A 157 -15.42 -10.93 -3.27
C LYS A 157 -15.13 -9.55 -3.88
N PRO A 158 -14.33 -8.70 -3.22
CA PRO A 158 -14.04 -7.37 -3.71
C PRO A 158 -13.20 -7.42 -4.99
N ARG A 159 -13.34 -6.39 -5.83
CA ARG A 159 -12.45 -6.17 -6.99
C ARG A 159 -11.21 -5.39 -6.58
N TYR A 160 -11.31 -4.57 -5.53
CA TYR A 160 -10.26 -3.68 -5.03
C TYR A 160 -9.97 -3.97 -3.57
N LEU A 161 -8.70 -3.98 -3.19
CA LEU A 161 -8.23 -4.17 -1.83
C LEU A 161 -7.33 -3.00 -1.43
N LEU A 162 -7.80 -2.17 -0.50
CA LEU A 162 -7.05 -1.04 0.05
C LEU A 162 -6.30 -1.50 1.29
N CYS A 163 -4.98 -1.36 1.30
CA CYS A 163 -4.09 -1.75 2.39
C CYS A 163 -3.46 -0.50 3.01
N ASP A 164 -4.03 0.01 4.12
CA ASP A 164 -3.53 1.18 4.83
C ASP A 164 -2.53 0.73 5.90
N GLU A 165 -1.22 0.86 5.60
CA GLU A 165 -0.10 0.47 6.46
C GLU A 165 -0.23 -0.96 7.02
N ALA A 166 -0.65 -1.89 6.19
CA ALA A 166 -1.02 -3.26 6.57
C ALA A 166 0.11 -4.09 7.21
N THR A 167 1.36 -3.65 7.16
CA THR A 167 2.54 -4.35 7.66
C THR A 167 3.31 -3.61 8.74
N SER A 168 2.96 -2.35 9.05
CA SER A 168 3.73 -1.46 9.93
C SER A 168 3.88 -1.96 11.38
N ALA A 169 2.99 -2.85 11.84
CA ALA A 169 3.01 -3.42 13.19
C ALA A 169 3.59 -4.85 13.25
N LEU A 170 4.24 -5.32 12.17
CA LEU A 170 4.72 -6.68 12.03
C LEU A 170 6.26 -6.72 11.98
N ASP A 171 6.83 -7.84 12.41
CA ASP A 171 8.25 -8.11 12.23
C ASP A 171 8.58 -8.38 10.74
N PRO A 172 9.86 -8.23 10.32
CA PRO A 172 10.25 -8.35 8.91
C PRO A 172 9.87 -9.70 8.27
N THR A 173 10.01 -10.81 8.98
CA THR A 173 9.68 -12.15 8.46
C THR A 173 8.19 -12.29 8.23
N THR A 174 7.38 -11.84 9.18
CA THR A 174 5.92 -11.82 9.07
C THR A 174 5.48 -10.88 7.95
N THR A 175 6.09 -9.70 7.83
CA THR A 175 5.85 -8.76 6.72
C THR A 175 6.04 -9.44 5.37
N GLN A 176 7.18 -10.11 5.15
CA GLN A 176 7.47 -10.85 3.91
C GLN A 176 6.38 -11.87 3.58
N SER A 177 5.93 -12.62 4.60
CA SER A 177 4.87 -13.61 4.47
C SER A 177 3.51 -12.99 4.07
N ILE A 178 3.16 -11.83 4.63
CA ILE A 178 1.95 -11.08 4.26
C ILE A 178 2.04 -10.51 2.85
N LEU A 179 3.19 -9.97 2.45
CA LEU A 179 3.40 -9.46 1.09
C LEU A 179 3.28 -10.56 0.03
N SER A 180 3.88 -11.72 0.30
CA SER A 180 3.74 -12.91 -0.57
C SER A 180 2.29 -13.36 -0.70
N LEU A 181 1.53 -13.34 0.42
CA LEU A 181 0.10 -13.65 0.42
C LEU A 181 -0.71 -12.64 -0.42
N LEU A 182 -0.46 -11.33 -0.28
CA LEU A 182 -1.14 -10.30 -1.08
C LEU A 182 -0.85 -10.46 -2.58
N LYS A 183 0.39 -10.77 -2.94
CA LYS A 183 0.78 -11.04 -4.32
C LYS A 183 0.10 -12.29 -4.90
N GLU A 184 -0.03 -13.35 -4.08
CA GLU A 184 -0.76 -14.56 -4.45
C GLU A 184 -2.25 -14.28 -4.65
N ILE A 185 -2.89 -13.52 -3.74
CA ILE A 185 -4.29 -13.10 -3.85
C ILE A 185 -4.51 -12.29 -5.12
N ASN A 186 -3.67 -11.30 -5.39
CA ASN A 186 -3.75 -10.51 -6.63
C ASN A 186 -3.70 -11.44 -7.86
N ARG A 187 -2.68 -12.32 -7.93
CA ARG A 187 -2.48 -13.23 -9.07
C ARG A 187 -3.61 -14.24 -9.25
N THR A 188 -4.13 -14.83 -8.17
CA THR A 188 -5.10 -15.95 -8.24
C THR A 188 -6.55 -15.49 -8.27
N MET A 189 -6.86 -14.35 -7.64
CA MET A 189 -8.22 -13.81 -7.56
C MET A 189 -8.45 -12.61 -8.48
N GLY A 190 -7.42 -12.07 -9.14
CA GLY A 190 -7.51 -10.90 -10.02
C GLY A 190 -7.89 -9.61 -9.29
N VAL A 191 -7.66 -9.53 -7.99
CA VAL A 191 -8.00 -8.36 -7.17
C VAL A 191 -6.94 -7.29 -7.36
N THR A 192 -7.35 -6.07 -7.70
CA THR A 192 -6.47 -4.89 -7.71
C THR A 192 -6.10 -4.51 -6.27
N VAL A 193 -4.82 -4.36 -5.97
CA VAL A 193 -4.35 -4.07 -4.61
C VAL A 193 -3.73 -2.68 -4.55
N ILE A 194 -4.19 -1.84 -3.63
CA ILE A 194 -3.63 -0.52 -3.37
C ILE A 194 -2.93 -0.56 -2.02
N VAL A 195 -1.60 -0.39 -2.01
CA VAL A 195 -0.76 -0.48 -0.82
C VAL A 195 -0.27 0.90 -0.42
N ILE A 196 -0.63 1.32 0.80
CA ILE A 196 -0.10 2.53 1.40
C ILE A 196 0.93 2.14 2.45
N THR A 197 2.11 2.72 2.32
CA THR A 197 3.19 2.49 3.27
C THR A 197 4.21 3.63 3.23
N HIS A 198 5.00 3.74 4.27
CA HIS A 198 6.24 4.52 4.29
C HIS A 198 7.48 3.62 4.13
N GLU A 199 7.30 2.31 4.00
CA GLU A 199 8.37 1.33 3.84
C GLU A 199 8.67 1.07 2.36
N MET A 200 9.80 1.59 1.85
CA MET A 200 10.18 1.45 0.45
C MET A 200 10.36 -0.01 0.02
N ARG A 201 10.85 -0.87 0.93
CA ARG A 201 11.03 -2.30 0.66
C ARG A 201 9.72 -3.01 0.33
N VAL A 202 8.61 -2.59 0.93
CA VAL A 202 7.28 -3.15 0.64
C VAL A 202 6.89 -2.87 -0.81
N ILE A 203 7.08 -1.62 -1.25
CA ILE A 203 6.75 -1.19 -2.62
C ILE A 203 7.60 -1.93 -3.65
N ASP A 204 8.91 -1.97 -3.44
CA ASP A 204 9.85 -2.64 -4.34
C ASP A 204 9.54 -4.14 -4.53
N GLN A 205 9.04 -4.79 -3.48
CA GLN A 205 8.78 -6.23 -3.52
C GLN A 205 7.49 -6.63 -4.25
N ILE A 206 6.44 -5.84 -4.16
CA ILE A 206 5.13 -6.30 -4.65
C ILE A 206 4.43 -5.35 -5.62
N CYS A 207 4.78 -4.05 -5.67
CA CYS A 207 4.05 -3.09 -6.49
C CYS A 207 4.57 -3.01 -7.91
N ASP A 208 3.66 -2.81 -8.87
CA ASP A 208 3.96 -2.59 -10.28
C ASP A 208 4.27 -1.11 -10.56
N ARG A 209 3.42 -0.23 -10.03
CA ARG A 209 3.52 1.23 -10.15
C ARG A 209 3.41 1.88 -8.78
N VAL A 210 3.91 3.11 -8.66
CA VAL A 210 3.91 3.86 -7.41
C VAL A 210 3.63 5.34 -7.65
N ALA A 211 2.83 5.92 -6.76
CA ALA A 211 2.67 7.37 -6.59
C ALA A 211 3.41 7.83 -5.33
N VAL A 212 4.27 8.80 -5.48
CA VAL A 212 4.96 9.48 -4.37
C VAL A 212 4.16 10.72 -4.02
N ILE A 213 3.64 10.77 -2.79
CA ILE A 213 2.83 11.89 -2.29
C ILE A 213 3.69 12.78 -1.42
N ASP A 214 3.68 14.08 -1.71
CA ASP A 214 4.27 15.12 -0.89
C ASP A 214 3.26 16.25 -0.67
N ARG A 215 3.01 16.61 0.59
CA ARG A 215 2.12 17.71 0.97
C ARG A 215 0.77 17.70 0.26
N GLY A 216 0.16 16.52 0.18
CA GLY A 216 -1.16 16.33 -0.45
C GLY A 216 -1.17 16.28 -1.98
N GLN A 217 -0.03 16.33 -2.66
CA GLN A 217 0.09 16.29 -4.12
C GLN A 217 0.91 15.10 -4.59
N ILE A 218 0.71 14.67 -5.85
CA ILE A 218 1.59 13.69 -6.49
C ILE A 218 2.88 14.39 -6.91
N ALA A 219 3.98 14.04 -6.26
CA ALA A 219 5.31 14.52 -6.61
C ALA A 219 5.95 13.69 -7.74
N GLU A 220 5.63 12.40 -7.81
CA GLU A 220 6.13 11.51 -8.85
C GLU A 220 5.18 10.32 -9.01
N LEU A 221 5.04 9.82 -10.25
CA LEU A 221 4.20 8.69 -10.61
C LEU A 221 4.88 7.88 -11.72
N GLY A 222 5.00 6.57 -11.53
CA GLY A 222 5.61 5.72 -12.55
C GLY A 222 5.69 4.25 -12.16
N ALA A 223 6.30 3.45 -13.03
CA ALA A 223 6.66 2.09 -12.70
C ALA A 223 7.67 2.07 -11.55
N VAL A 224 7.53 1.12 -10.61
CA VAL A 224 8.43 0.98 -9.45
C VAL A 224 9.89 0.91 -9.91
N SER A 225 10.18 0.10 -10.93
CA SER A 225 11.51 -0.02 -11.49
C SER A 225 12.12 1.30 -11.96
N GLN A 226 11.33 2.22 -12.51
CA GLN A 226 11.79 3.53 -12.97
C GLN A 226 12.00 4.50 -11.79
N VAL A 227 10.98 4.63 -10.93
CA VAL A 227 11.00 5.56 -9.81
C VAL A 227 12.11 5.20 -8.81
N PHE A 228 12.36 3.91 -8.58
CA PHE A 228 13.39 3.44 -7.65
C PHE A 228 14.81 3.54 -8.22
N THR A 229 14.98 3.36 -9.54
CA THR A 229 16.31 3.45 -10.16
C THR A 229 16.71 4.89 -10.43
N ASN A 230 15.75 5.73 -10.85
CA ASN A 230 16.04 7.12 -11.26
C ASN A 230 14.94 8.08 -10.76
N PRO A 231 14.82 8.29 -9.43
CA PRO A 231 13.82 9.18 -8.86
C PRO A 231 14.04 10.63 -9.31
N GLN A 232 13.00 11.25 -9.88
CA GLN A 232 13.05 12.60 -10.44
C GLN A 232 12.73 13.66 -9.38
N SER A 233 11.75 13.41 -8.52
CA SER A 233 11.36 14.36 -7.49
C SER A 233 12.33 14.35 -6.30
N LYS A 234 12.44 15.50 -5.62
CA LYS A 234 13.28 15.62 -4.42
C LYS A 234 12.83 14.63 -3.33
N ILE A 235 11.53 14.56 -3.09
CA ILE A 235 10.96 13.70 -2.06
C ILE A 235 11.15 12.21 -2.38
N ALA A 236 11.03 11.79 -3.64
CA ALA A 236 11.30 10.41 -4.04
C ALA A 236 12.77 10.05 -3.77
N ARG A 237 13.72 10.95 -4.06
CA ARG A 237 15.14 10.76 -3.73
C ARG A 237 15.34 10.61 -2.22
N GLU A 238 14.72 11.45 -1.41
CA GLU A 238 14.83 11.38 0.06
C GLU A 238 14.25 10.08 0.63
N LEU A 239 13.14 9.59 0.08
CA LEU A 239 12.47 8.38 0.54
C LEU A 239 13.18 7.10 0.10
N ILE A 240 13.58 7.03 -1.17
CA ILE A 240 14.17 5.82 -1.77
C ILE A 240 15.66 5.70 -1.43
N LEU A 241 16.31 6.84 -1.21
CA LEU A 241 17.73 6.95 -0.99
C LEU A 241 18.06 7.64 0.36
N PRO A 242 17.57 7.13 1.49
CA PRO A 242 17.78 7.75 2.79
C PRO A 242 19.28 7.83 3.11
N GLY A 243 19.72 8.94 3.67
CA GLY A 243 21.12 9.19 4.04
C GLY A 243 21.98 9.84 2.96
N VAL A 244 21.42 10.19 1.81
CA VAL A 244 22.07 11.11 0.87
C VAL A 244 21.80 12.55 1.30
N SER A 245 22.17 12.88 2.53
CA SER A 245 22.44 14.28 2.85
C SER A 245 23.61 14.71 2.01
N ILE A 246 23.40 15.70 1.16
CA ILE A 246 24.43 16.38 0.37
C ILE A 246 25.25 17.26 1.32
N ALA A 247 25.74 16.70 2.41
CA ALA A 247 26.84 17.31 3.13
C ALA A 247 28.09 16.91 2.38
N PRO A 248 28.81 17.85 1.76
CA PRO A 248 30.06 17.54 1.13
C PRO A 248 31.06 17.14 2.21
N VAL A 249 31.29 15.83 2.37
CA VAL A 249 32.57 15.38 2.94
C VAL A 249 33.57 15.61 1.82
N PHE A 250 34.11 16.84 1.78
CA PHE A 250 35.09 17.23 0.80
C PHE A 250 36.44 16.53 1.14
N THR A 251 36.77 15.51 0.38
CA THR A 251 38.17 15.21 0.13
C THR A 251 38.58 16.04 -1.09
N PRO A 252 39.52 16.98 -1.01
CA PRO A 252 39.95 17.78 -2.15
C PRO A 252 40.36 16.85 -3.30
N GLY A 253 39.73 16.97 -4.47
CA GLY A 253 40.05 16.18 -5.67
C GLY A 253 39.26 14.86 -5.85
N GLY A 254 38.40 14.46 -4.89
CA GLY A 254 37.59 13.25 -5.01
C GLY A 254 36.22 13.50 -5.66
N LYS A 255 35.69 12.51 -6.38
CA LYS A 255 34.31 12.49 -6.85
C LYS A 255 33.54 11.46 -6.03
N ARG A 256 32.33 11.82 -5.56
CA ARG A 256 31.41 10.89 -4.91
C ARG A 256 30.51 10.28 -6.00
N ILE A 257 30.52 8.97 -6.11
CA ILE A 257 29.67 8.22 -7.03
C ILE A 257 28.79 7.32 -6.18
N ARG A 258 27.54 7.20 -6.54
CA ARG A 258 26.61 6.22 -5.98
C ARG A 258 26.35 5.15 -7.03
N LEU A 259 26.42 3.91 -6.61
CA LEU A 259 26.05 2.75 -7.41
C LEU A 259 24.76 2.18 -6.83
N ALA A 260 23.71 2.11 -7.65
CA ALA A 260 22.48 1.40 -7.31
C ALA A 260 22.47 0.10 -8.11
N PHE A 261 22.32 -1.02 -7.40
CA PHE A 261 22.29 -2.35 -8.02
C PHE A 261 20.84 -2.83 -8.08
N ASN A 262 20.40 -3.29 -9.26
CA ASN A 262 19.18 -4.08 -9.41
C ASN A 262 19.56 -5.57 -9.42
N GLY A 263 18.56 -6.48 -9.29
CA GLY A 263 18.81 -7.91 -9.15
C GLY A 263 19.63 -8.57 -10.27
N GLU A 264 19.73 -7.95 -11.45
CA GLU A 264 20.56 -8.43 -12.57
C GLU A 264 22.00 -7.94 -12.43
N THR A 265 22.22 -6.68 -12.04
CA THR A 265 23.54 -6.07 -11.94
C THR A 265 24.30 -6.49 -10.68
N THR A 266 23.64 -7.03 -9.65
CA THR A 266 24.28 -7.52 -8.42
C THR A 266 25.24 -8.69 -8.64
N ARG A 267 25.16 -9.38 -9.78
CA ARG A 267 26.04 -10.52 -10.12
C ARG A 267 27.37 -10.11 -10.74
N HIS A 268 27.55 -8.84 -11.10
CA HIS A 268 28.77 -8.34 -11.72
C HIS A 268 29.63 -7.60 -10.70
N PRO A 269 30.96 -7.75 -10.72
CA PRO A 269 31.89 -7.07 -9.81
C PRO A 269 32.10 -5.60 -10.24
N VAL A 270 31.01 -4.80 -10.22
CA VAL A 270 30.98 -3.42 -10.75
C VAL A 270 32.01 -2.52 -10.10
N VAL A 271 32.22 -2.63 -8.77
CA VAL A 271 33.24 -1.83 -8.06
C VAL A 271 34.64 -2.20 -8.50
N ALA A 272 34.93 -3.51 -8.67
CA ALA A 272 36.23 -3.96 -9.14
C ALA A 272 36.50 -3.51 -10.59
N SER A 273 35.49 -3.62 -11.47
CA SER A 273 35.58 -3.12 -12.84
C SER A 273 35.83 -1.61 -12.88
N LEU A 274 35.13 -0.85 -12.06
CA LEU A 274 35.30 0.61 -11.96
C LEU A 274 36.74 0.97 -11.53
N ILE A 275 37.29 0.27 -10.55
CA ILE A 275 38.70 0.48 -10.10
C ILE A 275 39.70 0.19 -11.23
N MET A 276 39.47 -0.92 -11.96
CA MET A 276 40.36 -1.32 -13.05
C MET A 276 40.28 -0.38 -14.27
N GLU A 277 39.09 0.03 -14.66
CA GLU A 277 38.89 0.90 -15.82
C GLU A 277 39.31 2.35 -15.56
N CYS A 278 38.96 2.88 -14.38
CA CYS A 278 39.29 4.26 -14.03
C CYS A 278 40.70 4.43 -13.42
N GLN A 279 41.37 3.33 -13.06
CA GLN A 279 42.67 3.33 -12.36
C GLN A 279 42.69 4.27 -11.15
N ALA A 280 41.62 4.38 -10.45
CA ALA A 280 41.45 5.29 -9.32
C ALA A 280 41.06 4.50 -8.06
N PRO A 281 41.60 4.87 -6.87
CA PRO A 281 41.19 4.26 -5.61
C PRO A 281 39.74 4.59 -5.28
N VAL A 282 38.99 3.58 -4.84
CA VAL A 282 37.58 3.73 -4.43
C VAL A 282 37.44 3.42 -2.96
N ASN A 283 36.88 4.36 -2.19
CA ASN A 283 36.51 4.15 -0.81
C ASN A 283 34.98 3.95 -0.72
N ILE A 284 34.54 2.87 -0.09
CA ILE A 284 33.16 2.64 0.22
C ILE A 284 32.81 3.44 1.48
N VAL A 285 31.99 4.48 1.34
CA VAL A 285 31.60 5.37 2.45
C VAL A 285 30.38 4.80 3.19
N SER A 286 29.47 4.16 2.47
CA SER A 286 28.35 3.40 3.01
C SER A 286 27.91 2.32 2.02
N ALA A 287 27.37 1.21 2.52
CA ALA A 287 26.71 0.17 1.75
C ALA A 287 25.44 -0.24 2.52
N ASP A 288 24.28 -0.12 1.90
CA ASP A 288 22.95 -0.45 2.46
C ASP A 288 22.34 -1.62 1.67
#